data_a0911394dbc403dcb73e2dd3f78c90f1
#
_entry.id   a0911394dbc403dcb73e2dd3f78c90f1
#
_cell.length_a   1.000
_cell.length_b   1.000
_cell.length_c   1.000
_cell.angle_alpha   90.00
_cell.angle_beta   90.00
_cell.angle_gamma   90.00
#
_symmetry.space_group_name_H-M   'P 1'
#
loop_
_entity.id
_entity.type
_entity.pdbx_description
1 polymer ?
#
loop_
_entity_poly.entity_id
_entity_poly.type
_entity_poly.pdbx_seq_one_letter_code
_entity_poly.pdbx_strand_id
1 'polypeptide(L)'
;YRGGYSSHWLKIRVDRTGDFAVAGYEPGPGGFRCLHLAVCEGPRLAWAGTVGSGFDSREQAEIRARLDPARRPAPAVEGAPEARGVVWVEPELVVEVRFKERTRGGHLRQPVFLRLREDKSVHECFRVPDAAEPETAAEPEPVREERPGPRFTNLDKVFWPDEGYTKRDLIEYYRAVSPW
;
A
#
# COMPACT_ATOMS: atom_id res chain seq x y z
N TYR A 1 -28.56 12.70 4.03
CA TYR A 1 -28.27 11.56 3.13
C TYR A 1 -29.43 11.39 2.14
N ARG A 2 -29.15 11.50 0.86
CA ARG A 2 -30.11 11.13 -0.19
C ARG A 2 -29.72 9.75 -0.69
N GLY A 3 -30.57 8.75 -0.47
CA GLY A 3 -30.34 7.39 -0.95
C GLY A 3 -30.31 7.37 -2.50
N GLY A 4 -29.37 6.60 -3.07
CA GLY A 4 -29.22 6.42 -4.50
C GLY A 4 -27.89 6.95 -5.06
N TYR A 5 -27.64 6.71 -6.34
CA TYR A 5 -26.47 7.24 -7.05
C TYR A 5 -26.57 8.75 -7.19
N SER A 6 -25.56 9.47 -6.69
CA SER A 6 -25.51 10.93 -6.74
C SER A 6 -24.19 11.38 -7.37
N SER A 7 -24.27 12.30 -8.34
CA SER A 7 -23.10 12.96 -8.93
C SER A 7 -22.36 13.90 -7.97
N HIS A 8 -22.93 14.14 -6.77
CA HIS A 8 -22.30 14.96 -5.74
C HIS A 8 -21.19 14.23 -4.96
N TRP A 9 -21.06 12.91 -5.14
CA TRP A 9 -19.99 12.09 -4.55
C TRP A 9 -19.17 11.47 -5.67
N LEU A 10 -18.01 12.08 -5.95
CA LEU A 10 -17.03 11.55 -6.88
C LEU A 10 -15.93 10.83 -6.11
N LYS A 11 -15.79 9.53 -6.38
CA LYS A 11 -14.63 8.76 -5.88
C LYS A 11 -13.43 9.03 -6.79
N ILE A 12 -12.56 9.94 -6.38
CA ILE A 12 -11.29 10.17 -7.05
C ILE A 12 -10.33 9.06 -6.60
N ARG A 13 -9.85 8.26 -7.55
CA ARG A 13 -8.79 7.28 -7.31
C ARG A 13 -7.46 7.93 -7.62
N VAL A 14 -6.60 8.02 -6.62
CA VAL A 14 -5.20 8.42 -6.82
C VAL A 14 -4.40 7.13 -6.95
N ASP A 15 -4.01 6.81 -8.19
CA ASP A 15 -3.09 5.72 -8.46
C ASP A 15 -1.68 6.31 -8.56
N ARG A 16 -0.72 5.59 -8.00
CA ARG A 16 0.71 5.92 -8.07
C ARG A 16 1.39 4.98 -9.04
N THR A 17 2.47 5.42 -9.65
CA THR A 17 3.36 4.58 -10.44
C THR A 17 4.75 4.59 -9.86
N GLY A 18 5.50 3.54 -10.10
CA GLY A 18 6.91 3.45 -9.71
C GLY A 18 7.63 2.40 -10.52
N ASP A 19 8.94 2.52 -10.56
CA ASP A 19 9.83 1.58 -11.22
C ASP A 19 10.42 0.62 -10.20
N PHE A 20 10.41 -0.67 -10.54
CA PHE A 20 10.83 -1.76 -9.66
C PHE A 20 11.74 -2.71 -10.40
N ALA A 21 12.79 -3.17 -9.73
CA ALA A 21 13.60 -4.28 -10.20
C ALA A 21 12.85 -5.60 -10.03
N VAL A 22 12.99 -6.52 -10.96
CA VAL A 22 12.44 -7.87 -10.86
C VAL A 22 13.47 -8.76 -10.18
N ALA A 23 13.15 -9.26 -8.98
CA ALA A 23 14.04 -10.11 -8.19
C ALA A 23 13.73 -11.61 -8.32
N GLY A 24 12.55 -11.95 -8.86
CA GLY A 24 12.13 -13.33 -9.03
C GLY A 24 10.73 -13.44 -9.61
N TYR A 25 10.28 -14.66 -9.81
CA TYR A 25 8.92 -14.94 -10.26
C TYR A 25 8.40 -16.26 -9.71
N GLU A 26 7.09 -16.39 -9.62
CA GLU A 26 6.43 -17.67 -9.34
C GLU A 26 6.00 -18.30 -10.68
N PRO A 27 6.48 -19.52 -11.02
CA PRO A 27 6.03 -20.22 -12.22
C PRO A 27 4.51 -20.42 -12.23
N GLY A 28 3.90 -20.31 -13.41
CA GLY A 28 2.47 -20.48 -13.57
C GLY A 28 2.07 -20.71 -15.02
N PRO A 29 0.78 -20.96 -15.27
CA PRO A 29 0.24 -21.06 -16.62
C PRO A 29 0.54 -19.81 -17.43
N GLY A 30 1.01 -19.96 -18.65
CA GLY A 30 1.36 -18.84 -19.54
C GLY A 30 2.74 -18.22 -19.29
N GLY A 31 3.51 -18.69 -18.28
CA GLY A 31 4.86 -18.22 -17.99
C GLY A 31 5.11 -18.06 -16.50
N PHE A 32 4.42 -17.14 -15.85
CA PHE A 32 4.50 -16.94 -14.39
C PHE A 32 3.16 -16.47 -13.82
N ARG A 33 2.97 -16.68 -12.52
CA ARG A 33 1.81 -16.21 -11.77
C ARG A 33 2.00 -14.78 -11.30
N CYS A 34 3.17 -14.47 -10.78
CA CYS A 34 3.53 -13.12 -10.35
C CYS A 34 5.04 -12.90 -10.44
N LEU A 35 5.44 -11.63 -10.48
CA LEU A 35 6.83 -11.18 -10.34
C LEU A 35 7.06 -10.70 -8.91
N HIS A 36 8.21 -11.02 -8.34
CA HIS A 36 8.72 -10.46 -7.10
C HIS A 36 9.50 -9.19 -7.41
N LEU A 37 9.13 -8.11 -6.75
CA LEU A 37 9.63 -6.76 -6.99
C LEU A 37 10.61 -6.33 -5.91
N ALA A 38 11.57 -5.50 -6.29
CA ALA A 38 12.53 -4.90 -5.38
C ALA A 38 12.74 -3.41 -5.69
N VAL A 39 13.18 -2.67 -4.68
CA VAL A 39 13.58 -1.26 -4.76
C VAL A 39 14.94 -1.06 -4.12
N CYS A 40 15.65 -0.02 -4.55
CA CYS A 40 16.91 0.39 -3.94
C CYS A 40 16.63 1.09 -2.59
N GLU A 41 17.26 0.59 -1.55
CA GLU A 41 17.39 1.24 -0.24
C GLU A 41 18.88 1.49 0.03
N GLY A 42 19.38 2.64 -0.41
CA GLY A 42 20.81 2.90 -0.42
C GLY A 42 21.56 1.94 -1.35
N PRO A 43 22.60 1.23 -0.90
CA PRO A 43 23.38 0.30 -1.73
C PRO A 43 22.72 -1.09 -1.87
N ARG A 44 21.60 -1.35 -1.22
CA ARG A 44 20.96 -2.66 -1.16
C ARG A 44 19.61 -2.65 -1.88
N LEU A 45 19.19 -3.82 -2.31
CA LEU A 45 17.85 -4.04 -2.83
C LEU A 45 16.97 -4.64 -1.74
N ALA A 46 15.84 -4.00 -1.48
CA ALA A 46 14.82 -4.47 -0.54
C ALA A 46 13.60 -4.98 -1.31
N TRP A 47 13.02 -6.08 -0.82
CA TRP A 47 11.81 -6.63 -1.41
C TRP A 47 10.61 -5.69 -1.21
N ALA A 48 9.86 -5.44 -2.30
CA ALA A 48 8.76 -4.48 -2.32
C ALA A 48 7.37 -5.12 -2.51
N GLY A 49 7.30 -6.45 -2.59
CA GLY A 49 6.05 -7.17 -2.82
C GLY A 49 6.02 -7.90 -4.15
N THR A 50 4.83 -8.26 -4.60
CA THR A 50 4.62 -9.00 -5.84
C THR A 50 3.61 -8.30 -6.75
N VAL A 51 3.70 -8.50 -8.07
CA VAL A 51 2.70 -8.08 -9.06
C VAL A 51 2.28 -9.26 -9.91
N GLY A 52 0.97 -9.53 -9.98
CA GLY A 52 0.40 -10.69 -10.71
C GLY A 52 -0.67 -10.31 -11.72
N SER A 53 -0.87 -9.04 -12.01
CA SER A 53 -1.90 -8.55 -12.95
C SER A 53 -1.36 -7.45 -13.85
N GLY A 54 -2.03 -7.24 -14.99
CA GLY A 54 -1.66 -6.23 -15.97
C GLY A 54 -0.82 -6.73 -17.13
N PHE A 55 -0.44 -8.01 -17.13
CA PHE A 55 0.32 -8.64 -18.19
C PHE A 55 -0.59 -9.23 -19.27
N ASP A 56 -0.23 -9.08 -20.53
CA ASP A 56 -0.74 -9.91 -21.60
C ASP A 56 0.13 -11.17 -21.80
N SER A 57 -0.34 -12.11 -22.61
CA SER A 57 0.36 -13.40 -22.83
C SER A 57 1.72 -13.21 -23.53
N ARG A 58 1.86 -12.20 -24.39
CA ARG A 58 3.10 -11.89 -25.10
C ARG A 58 4.12 -11.30 -24.13
N GLU A 59 3.71 -10.34 -23.33
CA GLU A 59 4.55 -9.73 -22.28
C GLU A 59 5.04 -10.77 -21.28
N GLN A 60 4.16 -11.69 -20.85
CA GLN A 60 4.56 -12.79 -19.98
C GLN A 60 5.65 -13.67 -20.59
N ALA A 61 5.50 -14.04 -21.85
CA ALA A 61 6.48 -14.86 -22.54
C ALA A 61 7.82 -14.11 -22.74
N GLU A 62 7.77 -12.84 -23.09
CA GLU A 62 8.94 -11.99 -23.27
C GLU A 62 9.70 -11.79 -21.95
N ILE A 63 9.02 -11.41 -20.90
CA ILE A 63 9.60 -11.24 -19.56
C ILE A 63 10.22 -12.55 -19.10
N ARG A 64 9.51 -13.66 -19.26
CA ARG A 64 10.00 -14.98 -18.87
C ARG A 64 11.28 -15.35 -19.60
N ALA A 65 11.35 -15.12 -20.91
CA ALA A 65 12.54 -15.43 -21.71
C ALA A 65 13.78 -14.63 -21.25
N ARG A 66 13.57 -13.39 -20.75
CA ARG A 66 14.66 -12.56 -20.21
C ARG A 66 15.07 -12.98 -18.80
N LEU A 67 14.14 -13.48 -17.97
CA LEU A 67 14.41 -13.88 -16.58
C LEU A 67 15.09 -15.27 -16.48
N ASP A 68 14.78 -16.19 -17.40
CA ASP A 68 15.27 -17.57 -17.32
C ASP A 68 16.80 -17.70 -17.34
N PRO A 69 17.58 -16.91 -18.13
CA PRO A 69 19.03 -16.96 -18.08
C PRO A 69 19.65 -16.41 -16.79
N ALA A 70 18.92 -15.53 -16.09
CA ALA A 70 19.40 -14.82 -14.88
C ALA A 70 19.04 -15.55 -13.58
N ARG A 71 18.69 -16.83 -13.60
CA ARG A 71 18.28 -17.59 -12.40
C ARG A 71 19.38 -17.70 -11.35
N ARG A 72 18.96 -17.61 -10.09
CA ARG A 72 19.81 -17.73 -8.90
C ARG A 72 19.27 -18.76 -7.92
N PRO A 73 20.12 -19.38 -7.11
CA PRO A 73 19.71 -20.33 -6.08
C PRO A 73 19.06 -19.64 -4.86
N ALA A 74 19.31 -18.33 -4.65
CA ALA A 74 18.84 -17.57 -3.50
C ALA A 74 18.46 -16.14 -3.92
N PRO A 75 17.58 -15.45 -3.16
CA PRO A 75 17.22 -14.07 -3.45
C PRO A 75 18.43 -13.14 -3.34
N ALA A 76 18.48 -12.14 -4.26
CA ALA A 76 19.46 -11.06 -4.24
C ALA A 76 18.97 -9.83 -3.46
N VAL A 77 17.83 -9.94 -2.76
CA VAL A 77 17.13 -8.84 -2.12
C VAL A 77 16.88 -9.13 -0.64
N GLU A 78 16.98 -8.11 0.18
CA GLU A 78 16.68 -8.22 1.60
C GLU A 78 15.16 -8.26 1.84
N GLY A 79 14.73 -8.99 2.89
CA GLY A 79 13.31 -9.11 3.24
C GLY A 79 12.48 -9.97 2.29
N ALA A 80 13.12 -10.70 1.38
CA ALA A 80 12.42 -11.64 0.51
C ALA A 80 11.70 -12.72 1.35
N PRO A 81 10.46 -13.10 1.00
CA PRO A 81 9.74 -14.14 1.71
C PRO A 81 10.40 -15.51 1.51
N GLU A 82 10.38 -16.35 2.52
CA GLU A 82 10.71 -17.78 2.42
C GLU A 82 9.54 -18.52 1.72
N ALA A 83 9.38 -18.28 0.43
CA ALA A 83 8.29 -18.88 -0.35
C ALA A 83 8.79 -20.06 -1.18
N ARG A 84 8.12 -21.20 -1.03
CA ARG A 84 8.40 -22.38 -1.86
C ARG A 84 7.91 -22.15 -3.29
N GLY A 85 8.75 -22.54 -4.28
CA GLY A 85 8.38 -22.47 -5.69
C GLY A 85 8.68 -21.14 -6.38
N VAL A 86 9.28 -20.17 -5.68
CA VAL A 86 9.81 -18.96 -6.30
C VAL A 86 11.12 -19.27 -7.02
N VAL A 87 11.23 -18.80 -8.24
CA VAL A 87 12.48 -18.79 -9.00
C VAL A 87 13.10 -17.41 -8.84
N TRP A 88 14.16 -17.32 -8.10
CA TRP A 88 14.91 -16.08 -7.92
C TRP A 88 15.82 -15.82 -9.13
N VAL A 89 16.00 -14.55 -9.45
CA VAL A 89 16.84 -14.10 -10.57
C VAL A 89 17.78 -12.98 -10.16
N GLU A 90 18.83 -12.76 -10.95
CA GLU A 90 19.62 -11.53 -10.85
C GLU A 90 18.73 -10.35 -11.22
N PRO A 91 18.62 -9.31 -10.39
CA PRO A 91 17.78 -8.15 -10.67
C PRO A 91 18.39 -7.25 -11.74
N GLU A 92 18.12 -7.55 -13.00
CA GLU A 92 18.58 -6.76 -14.16
C GLU A 92 17.43 -6.09 -14.90
N LEU A 93 16.21 -6.65 -14.75
CA LEU A 93 15.03 -6.18 -15.46
C LEU A 93 14.27 -5.18 -14.60
N VAL A 94 13.86 -4.06 -15.19
CA VAL A 94 13.03 -3.04 -14.53
C VAL A 94 11.63 -3.02 -15.13
N VAL A 95 10.63 -2.91 -14.27
CA VAL A 95 9.21 -2.82 -14.63
C VAL A 95 8.56 -1.61 -14.01
N GLU A 96 7.66 -0.96 -14.74
CA GLU A 96 6.78 0.06 -14.21
C GLU A 96 5.49 -0.58 -13.69
N VAL A 97 5.15 -0.27 -12.46
CA VAL A 97 3.97 -0.82 -11.77
C VAL A 97 3.12 0.31 -11.22
N ARG A 98 1.83 0.23 -11.48
CA ARG A 98 0.82 1.08 -10.86
C ARG A 98 0.33 0.43 -9.58
N PHE A 99 0.16 1.21 -8.52
CA PHE A 99 -0.32 0.73 -7.21
C PHE A 99 -1.09 1.85 -6.49
N LYS A 100 -1.87 1.49 -5.49
CA LYS A 100 -2.62 2.50 -4.72
C LYS A 100 -1.78 3.15 -3.65
N GLU A 101 -1.17 2.34 -2.82
CA GLU A 101 -0.38 2.77 -1.66
C GLU A 101 0.64 1.70 -1.30
N ARG A 102 1.58 2.04 -0.44
CA ARG A 102 2.45 1.06 0.23
C ARG A 102 1.91 0.79 1.62
N THR A 103 1.99 -0.45 2.05
CA THR A 103 1.68 -0.82 3.44
C THR A 103 2.80 -0.36 4.36
N ARG A 104 2.56 -0.33 5.67
CA ARG A 104 3.62 -0.06 6.68
C ARG A 104 4.83 -0.98 6.54
N GLY A 105 4.64 -2.20 6.05
CA GLY A 105 5.72 -3.14 5.73
C GLY A 105 6.40 -2.90 4.38
N GLY A 106 6.11 -1.81 3.67
CA GLY A 106 6.74 -1.46 2.40
C GLY A 106 6.16 -2.16 1.17
N HIS A 107 5.12 -3.00 1.32
CA HIS A 107 4.55 -3.77 0.21
C HIS A 107 3.52 -2.97 -0.59
N LEU A 108 3.42 -3.24 -1.88
CA LEU A 108 2.48 -2.59 -2.78
C LEU A 108 1.06 -3.12 -2.58
N ARG A 109 0.08 -2.22 -2.51
CA ARG A 109 -1.34 -2.55 -2.48
C ARG A 109 -1.96 -2.42 -3.86
N GLN A 110 -2.62 -3.49 -4.34
CA GLN A 110 -3.25 -3.61 -5.66
C GLN A 110 -2.29 -3.23 -6.81
N PRO A 111 -1.11 -3.86 -6.88
CA PRO A 111 -0.16 -3.59 -7.95
C PRO A 111 -0.67 -4.13 -9.28
N VAL A 112 -0.42 -3.35 -10.34
CA VAL A 112 -0.74 -3.69 -11.73
C VAL A 112 0.47 -3.35 -12.59
N PHE A 113 0.98 -4.32 -13.33
CA PHE A 113 2.05 -4.10 -14.31
C PHE A 113 1.57 -3.16 -15.41
N LEU A 114 2.45 -2.26 -15.84
CA LEU A 114 2.19 -1.33 -16.92
C LEU A 114 3.08 -1.61 -18.13
N ARG A 115 4.37 -1.76 -17.92
CA ARG A 115 5.34 -2.02 -18.99
C ARG A 115 6.74 -2.38 -18.48
N LEU A 116 7.56 -2.92 -19.37
CA LEU A 116 9.00 -3.01 -19.19
C LEU A 116 9.66 -1.63 -19.33
N ARG A 117 10.72 -1.39 -18.58
CA ARG A 117 11.52 -0.18 -18.59
C ARG A 117 12.95 -0.50 -19.02
N GLU A 118 13.14 -0.60 -20.33
CA GLU A 118 14.47 -0.86 -20.93
C GLU A 118 15.38 0.38 -20.87
N ASP A 119 14.78 1.54 -20.63
CA ASP A 119 15.44 2.83 -20.50
C ASP A 119 16.02 3.09 -19.11
N LYS A 120 15.76 2.21 -18.14
CA LYS A 120 16.18 2.37 -16.74
C LYS A 120 17.03 1.22 -16.23
N SER A 121 17.99 1.57 -15.40
CA SER A 121 18.78 0.61 -14.65
C SER A 121 18.15 0.29 -13.29
N VAL A 122 18.51 -0.85 -12.71
CA VAL A 122 18.05 -1.27 -11.39
C VAL A 122 18.42 -0.25 -10.30
N HIS A 123 19.57 0.42 -10.46
CA HIS A 123 20.03 1.45 -9.52
C HIS A 123 19.17 2.71 -9.50
N GLU A 124 18.27 2.87 -10.47
CA GLU A 124 17.30 3.97 -10.53
C GLU A 124 15.93 3.60 -9.96
N CYS A 125 15.76 2.36 -9.50
CA CYS A 125 14.54 1.89 -8.86
C CYS A 125 14.50 2.31 -7.38
N PHE A 126 14.51 3.60 -7.11
CA PHE A 126 14.45 4.10 -5.74
C PHE A 126 13.06 3.92 -5.16
N ARG A 127 13.02 3.71 -3.85
CA ARG A 127 11.79 3.83 -3.10
C ARG A 127 11.29 5.27 -3.24
N VAL A 128 10.28 5.50 -4.10
CA VAL A 128 9.58 6.77 -4.11
C VAL A 128 8.99 6.94 -2.71
N PRO A 129 9.37 7.97 -1.95
CA PRO A 129 8.70 8.23 -0.68
C PRO A 129 7.22 8.29 -0.97
N ASP A 130 6.40 7.63 -0.18
CA ASP A 130 4.97 7.91 -0.20
C ASP A 130 4.86 9.42 -0.08
N ALA A 131 4.22 10.07 -1.07
CA ALA A 131 4.04 11.51 -1.04
C ALA A 131 3.49 11.83 0.34
N ALA A 132 4.32 12.44 1.16
CA ALA A 132 4.20 12.63 2.58
C ALA A 132 2.79 12.27 3.12
N GLU A 133 2.65 11.13 3.83
CA GLU A 133 1.98 11.36 5.10
C GLU A 133 2.64 12.62 5.62
N PRO A 134 1.89 13.71 5.89
CA PRO A 134 2.52 14.90 6.46
C PRO A 134 3.43 14.32 7.52
N GLU A 135 4.74 14.58 7.38
CA GLU A 135 5.67 14.21 8.42
C GLU A 135 4.90 14.46 9.70
N THR A 136 4.60 13.39 10.39
CA THR A 136 4.40 13.50 11.81
C THR A 136 5.80 13.93 12.23
N ALA A 137 6.09 15.19 12.00
CA ALA A 137 7.09 15.91 12.75
C ALA A 137 6.87 15.39 14.15
N ALA A 138 7.88 14.76 14.71
CA ALA A 138 7.85 14.31 16.09
C ALA A 138 7.00 15.32 16.82
N GLU A 139 5.77 14.91 17.18
CA GLU A 139 4.86 15.84 17.81
C GLU A 139 5.67 16.43 18.94
N PRO A 140 5.94 17.75 18.94
CA PRO A 140 6.35 18.38 20.17
C PRO A 140 5.23 17.94 21.12
N GLU A 141 5.57 17.30 22.23
CA GLU A 141 4.61 16.85 23.24
C GLU A 141 3.54 17.93 23.33
N PRO A 142 2.23 17.57 23.12
CA PRO A 142 1.22 18.59 23.03
C PRO A 142 1.28 19.37 24.32
N VAL A 143 1.75 20.61 24.25
CA VAL A 143 1.39 21.62 25.24
C VAL A 143 -0.13 21.54 25.22
N ARG A 144 -0.71 20.97 26.27
CA ARG A 144 -2.15 20.86 26.47
C ARG A 144 -2.68 22.30 26.57
N GLU A 145 -2.85 22.94 25.42
CA GLU A 145 -3.82 24.02 25.33
C GLU A 145 -5.16 23.35 25.59
N GLU A 146 -5.75 23.65 26.72
CA GLU A 146 -7.12 23.28 27.06
C GLU A 146 -8.02 23.88 25.97
N ARG A 147 -8.23 23.12 24.89
CA ARG A 147 -9.26 23.47 23.92
C ARG A 147 -10.58 23.41 24.67
N PRO A 148 -11.35 24.50 24.72
CA PRO A 148 -12.63 24.49 25.36
C PRO A 148 -13.43 23.34 24.74
N GLY A 149 -13.81 22.39 25.55
CA GLY A 149 -14.53 21.18 25.12
C GLY A 149 -15.79 21.55 24.34
N PRO A 150 -16.31 20.65 23.49
CA PRO A 150 -17.48 20.91 22.69
C PRO A 150 -18.65 21.35 23.59
N ARG A 151 -19.28 22.47 23.22
CA ARG A 151 -20.47 22.95 23.90
C ARG A 151 -21.66 22.08 23.49
N PHE A 152 -22.20 21.33 24.43
CA PHE A 152 -23.39 20.52 24.20
C PHE A 152 -24.65 21.35 24.55
N THR A 153 -25.65 21.30 23.66
CA THR A 153 -26.96 21.92 23.84
C THR A 153 -28.05 20.85 23.95
N ASN A 154 -29.20 21.19 24.47
CA ASN A 154 -30.35 20.30 24.62
C ASN A 154 -30.02 18.99 25.37
N LEU A 155 -29.35 19.08 26.48
CA LEU A 155 -28.91 17.94 27.29
C LEU A 155 -30.04 17.05 27.78
N ASP A 156 -31.21 17.65 28.05
CA ASP A 156 -32.37 16.96 28.58
C ASP A 156 -33.27 16.34 27.48
N LYS A 157 -32.81 16.37 26.22
CA LYS A 157 -33.51 15.69 25.12
C LYS A 157 -33.46 14.19 25.36
N VAL A 158 -34.64 13.57 25.47
CA VAL A 158 -34.79 12.12 25.60
C VAL A 158 -34.45 11.45 24.26
N PHE A 159 -33.55 10.49 24.26
CA PHE A 159 -33.17 9.69 23.09
C PHE A 159 -33.82 8.31 23.11
N TRP A 160 -34.07 7.77 24.28
CA TRP A 160 -34.75 6.49 24.49
C TRP A 160 -35.99 6.72 25.38
N PRO A 161 -37.18 6.92 24.76
CA PRO A 161 -38.38 7.26 25.47
C PRO A 161 -38.83 6.19 26.46
N ASP A 162 -38.61 4.92 26.15
CA ASP A 162 -39.07 3.80 27.00
C ASP A 162 -38.23 3.65 28.26
N GLU A 163 -36.93 3.91 28.18
CA GLU A 163 -35.99 3.82 29.30
C GLU A 163 -35.72 5.17 29.96
N GLY A 164 -36.15 6.26 29.36
CA GLY A 164 -35.99 7.61 29.86
C GLY A 164 -34.60 8.22 29.73
N TYR A 165 -33.67 7.57 28.98
CA TYR A 165 -32.33 8.09 28.83
C TYR A 165 -32.28 9.34 27.96
N THR A 166 -31.50 10.32 28.45
CA THR A 166 -31.33 11.63 27.82
C THR A 166 -30.02 11.73 27.07
N LYS A 167 -29.85 12.81 26.31
CA LYS A 167 -28.57 13.17 25.69
C LYS A 167 -27.45 13.34 26.72
N ARG A 168 -27.75 13.78 27.91
CA ARG A 168 -26.79 13.90 29.02
C ARG A 168 -26.23 12.54 29.40
N ASP A 169 -27.05 11.54 29.58
CA ASP A 169 -26.65 10.19 29.96
C ASP A 169 -25.72 9.57 28.93
N LEU A 170 -26.01 9.80 27.65
CA LEU A 170 -25.15 9.36 26.55
C LEU A 170 -23.75 10.02 26.57
N ILE A 171 -23.71 11.32 26.81
CA ILE A 171 -22.44 12.06 26.89
C ILE A 171 -21.61 11.60 28.08
N GLU A 172 -22.25 11.39 29.24
CA GLU A 172 -21.58 10.90 30.45
C GLU A 172 -21.03 9.49 30.25
N TYR A 173 -21.78 8.61 29.61
CA TYR A 173 -21.29 7.29 29.21
C TYR A 173 -20.01 7.37 28.36
N TYR A 174 -20.01 8.17 27.31
CA TYR A 174 -18.83 8.31 26.47
C TYR A 174 -17.63 8.94 27.20
N ARG A 175 -17.87 9.86 28.12
CA ARG A 175 -16.79 10.40 28.97
C ARG A 175 -16.20 9.33 29.88
N ALA A 176 -17.01 8.43 30.40
CA ALA A 176 -16.55 7.36 31.26
C ALA A 176 -15.72 6.29 30.53
N VAL A 177 -16.05 6.01 29.26
CA VAL A 177 -15.34 4.97 28.45
C VAL A 177 -14.22 5.53 27.57
N SER A 178 -14.11 6.84 27.40
CA SER A 178 -13.14 7.49 26.52
C SER A 178 -11.66 7.39 26.94
N PRO A 179 -11.29 7.06 28.19
CA PRO A 179 -9.90 6.82 28.58
C PRO A 179 -9.32 5.50 28.03
N TRP A 180 -10.12 4.70 27.39
CA TRP A 180 -9.75 3.43 26.75
C TRP A 180 -9.70 3.60 25.23
#